data_8e5a995af03daa03993472d6559f11da
#
_entry.id   8e5a995af03daa03993472d6559f11da
#
_cell.length_a   1.000
_cell.length_b   1.000
_cell.length_c   1.000
_cell.angle_alpha   90.00
_cell.angle_beta   90.00
_cell.angle_gamma   90.00
#
_symmetry.space_group_name_H-M   'P 1'
#
loop_
_entity.id
_entity.type
_entity.pdbx_description
1 polymer ?
#
loop_
_entity_poly.entity_id
_entity_poly.type
_entity_poly.pdbx_seq_one_letter_code
_entity_poly.pdbx_strand_id
1 'polypeptide(L)'
;MIVKAADNLDSVQVSEKSKNDFVTEIDKRSEEMIIDTITKAYPDHHFLSEESGFRGSDSSDVQWIIDPLDGTTNFVHGIPYVSVSIACIIKGKLEHAVVVEPFSHDEFTASRGSGTRLNGRRIRVSGKTEKEGALYATGIPFNDPSFKNMSEYLNCLYEFAENSRGVR
;
A
#
# COMPACT_ATOMS: atom_id res chain seq x y z
N MET A 1 -8.87 13.19 -4.62
CA MET A 1 -7.81 13.60 -5.58
C MET A 1 -7.51 12.46 -6.56
N ILE A 2 -7.05 11.30 -6.13
CA ILE A 2 -6.67 10.13 -6.95
C ILE A 2 -7.77 9.76 -7.97
N VAL A 3 -9.00 9.48 -7.50
CA VAL A 3 -10.14 9.13 -8.38
C VAL A 3 -10.38 10.18 -9.46
N LYS A 4 -10.36 11.47 -9.08
CA LYS A 4 -10.55 12.57 -10.05
C LYS A 4 -9.43 12.66 -11.10
N ALA A 5 -8.21 12.32 -10.72
CA ALA A 5 -7.08 12.29 -11.67
C ALA A 5 -7.18 11.09 -12.63
N ALA A 6 -7.70 9.96 -12.17
CA ALA A 6 -7.95 8.79 -13.00
C ALA A 6 -8.95 9.04 -14.13
N ASP A 7 -9.88 9.99 -13.96
CA ASP A 7 -10.82 10.39 -15.03
C ASP A 7 -10.12 11.10 -16.20
N ASN A 8 -8.86 11.54 -16.04
CA ASN A 8 -8.12 12.28 -17.08
C ASN A 8 -6.62 11.91 -17.04
N LEU A 9 -6.31 10.63 -17.19
CA LEU A 9 -4.94 10.09 -17.13
C LEU A 9 -4.00 10.71 -18.16
N ASP A 10 -4.49 11.08 -19.34
CA ASP A 10 -3.70 11.72 -20.40
C ASP A 10 -3.05 13.05 -19.97
N SER A 11 -3.60 13.69 -18.94
CA SER A 11 -3.07 14.94 -18.38
C SER A 11 -2.10 14.73 -17.20
N VAL A 12 -1.95 13.48 -16.71
CA VAL A 12 -1.10 13.18 -15.58
C VAL A 12 0.35 13.07 -16.03
N GLN A 13 1.23 13.83 -15.38
CA GLN A 13 2.67 13.70 -15.62
C GLN A 13 3.19 12.43 -14.96
N VAL A 14 3.78 11.56 -15.76
CA VAL A 14 4.39 10.30 -15.34
C VAL A 14 5.90 10.37 -15.50
N SER A 15 6.64 9.93 -14.51
CA SER A 15 8.09 9.75 -14.56
C SER A 15 8.43 8.31 -14.15
N GLU A 16 9.47 7.75 -14.75
CA GLU A 16 9.99 6.42 -14.42
C GLU A 16 11.15 6.58 -13.44
N LYS A 17 11.04 6.02 -12.24
CA LYS A 17 12.11 6.00 -11.22
C LYS A 17 13.18 4.98 -11.57
N SER A 18 12.75 3.81 -12.04
CA SER A 18 13.58 2.71 -12.54
C SER A 18 12.77 1.89 -13.52
N LYS A 19 13.37 0.86 -14.15
CA LYS A 19 12.65 0.00 -15.10
C LYS A 19 11.35 -0.55 -14.50
N ASN A 20 10.20 -0.17 -15.08
CA ASN A 20 8.85 -0.51 -14.63
C ASN A 20 8.46 0.03 -13.23
N ASP A 21 9.14 1.05 -12.75
CA ASP A 21 8.84 1.72 -11.49
C ASP A 21 8.47 3.18 -11.78
N PHE A 22 7.19 3.50 -11.64
CA PHE A 22 6.62 4.78 -12.04
C PHE A 22 6.33 5.65 -10.82
N VAL A 23 6.42 6.95 -11.01
CA VAL A 23 5.90 7.96 -10.10
C VAL A 23 5.13 9.00 -10.90
N THR A 24 4.03 9.46 -10.36
CA THR A 24 3.24 10.52 -10.96
C THR A 24 3.23 11.76 -10.06
N GLU A 25 2.80 12.89 -10.63
CA GLU A 25 2.53 14.08 -9.82
C GLU A 25 1.44 13.83 -8.76
N ILE A 26 0.61 12.80 -8.96
CA ILE A 26 -0.47 12.43 -8.05
C ILE A 26 0.09 11.81 -6.77
N ASP A 27 1.10 10.93 -6.88
CA ASP A 27 1.81 10.35 -5.73
C ASP A 27 2.35 11.48 -4.84
N LYS A 28 3.11 12.40 -5.42
CA LYS A 28 3.72 13.54 -4.70
C LYS A 28 2.68 14.44 -4.04
N ARG A 29 1.60 14.77 -4.75
CA ARG A 29 0.53 15.61 -4.21
C ARG A 29 -0.26 14.90 -3.10
N SER A 30 -0.46 13.58 -3.24
CA SER A 30 -1.08 12.75 -2.20
C SER A 30 -0.23 12.77 -0.94
N GLU A 31 1.07 12.53 -1.10
CA GLU A 31 2.03 12.57 0.00
C GLU A 31 2.04 13.92 0.72
N GLU A 32 2.16 15.01 -0.03
CA GLU A 32 2.16 16.37 0.56
C GLU A 32 0.87 16.65 1.36
N MET A 33 -0.30 16.27 0.80
CA MET A 33 -1.57 16.45 1.50
C MET A 33 -1.64 15.66 2.81
N ILE A 34 -1.14 14.43 2.82
CA ILE A 34 -1.10 13.57 4.01
C ILE A 34 -0.17 14.18 5.05
N ILE A 35 1.07 14.51 4.66
CA ILE A 35 2.07 15.08 5.55
C ILE A 35 1.58 16.41 6.12
N ASP A 36 1.06 17.31 5.30
CA ASP A 36 0.52 18.61 5.75
C ASP A 36 -0.63 18.43 6.74
N THR A 37 -1.51 17.47 6.49
CA THR A 37 -2.64 17.19 7.38
C THR A 37 -2.18 16.71 8.74
N ILE A 38 -1.23 15.78 8.76
CA ILE A 38 -0.68 15.22 9.99
C ILE A 38 0.14 16.27 10.73
N THR A 39 1.00 17.03 10.03
CA THR A 39 1.84 18.07 10.64
C THR A 39 1.03 19.17 11.31
N LYS A 40 -0.12 19.56 10.75
CA LYS A 40 -1.01 20.55 11.39
C LYS A 40 -1.53 20.08 12.75
N ALA A 41 -1.75 18.78 12.90
CA ALA A 41 -2.23 18.18 14.16
C ALA A 41 -1.07 17.80 15.10
N TYR A 42 0.07 17.41 14.52
CA TYR A 42 1.22 16.83 15.23
C TYR A 42 2.53 17.37 14.65
N PRO A 43 2.91 18.63 14.96
CA PRO A 43 4.05 19.30 14.32
C PRO A 43 5.42 18.68 14.65
N ASP A 44 5.53 17.97 15.76
CA ASP A 44 6.78 17.36 16.23
C ASP A 44 6.98 15.92 15.74
N HIS A 45 6.01 15.35 15.01
CA HIS A 45 6.14 14.00 14.49
C HIS A 45 7.04 13.97 13.26
N HIS A 46 7.64 12.81 12.98
CA HIS A 46 8.43 12.62 11.76
C HIS A 46 7.78 11.59 10.81
N PHE A 47 8.25 11.60 9.58
CA PHE A 47 7.69 10.84 8.47
C PHE A 47 8.78 10.03 7.78
N LEU A 48 8.43 8.83 7.34
CA LEU A 48 9.14 8.06 6.35
C LEU A 48 8.17 7.79 5.20
N SER A 49 8.42 8.39 4.07
CA SER A 49 7.50 8.38 2.95
C SER A 49 8.18 7.84 1.70
N GLU A 50 7.42 7.23 0.81
CA GLU A 50 7.96 6.58 -0.38
C GLU A 50 8.62 7.59 -1.32
N GLU A 51 8.01 8.76 -1.52
CA GLU A 51 8.47 9.74 -2.50
C GLU A 51 9.55 10.67 -1.97
N SER A 52 9.37 11.21 -0.77
CA SER A 52 10.29 12.18 -0.19
C SER A 52 11.27 11.61 0.83
N GLY A 53 11.14 10.33 1.19
CA GLY A 53 11.98 9.70 2.21
C GLY A 53 11.70 10.23 3.62
N PHE A 54 12.75 10.41 4.40
CA PHE A 54 12.64 10.89 5.77
C PHE A 54 12.40 12.39 5.83
N ARG A 55 11.44 12.82 6.67
CA ARG A 55 11.11 14.22 6.97
C ARG A 55 10.84 14.42 8.46
N GLY A 56 11.32 15.49 9.04
CA GLY A 56 11.08 15.86 10.44
C GLY A 56 12.31 15.64 11.34
N SER A 57 12.10 15.51 12.64
CA SER A 57 13.17 15.38 13.63
C SER A 57 13.30 13.96 14.14
N ASP A 58 14.51 13.41 14.14
CA ASP A 58 14.82 12.10 14.73
C ASP A 58 14.55 12.01 16.25
N SER A 59 14.29 13.15 16.90
CA SER A 59 14.03 13.18 18.34
C SER A 59 12.57 12.80 18.70
N SER A 60 11.68 12.65 17.73
CA SER A 60 10.30 12.26 18.00
C SER A 60 10.17 10.75 18.22
N ASP A 61 9.42 10.36 19.25
CA ASP A 61 9.04 8.97 19.47
C ASP A 61 7.96 8.46 18.47
N VAL A 62 7.42 9.34 17.63
CA VAL A 62 6.30 9.05 16.72
C VAL A 62 6.73 9.21 15.27
N GLN A 63 6.65 8.12 14.52
CA GLN A 63 6.93 8.05 13.09
C GLN A 63 5.70 7.64 12.30
N TRP A 64 5.43 8.37 11.22
CA TRP A 64 4.46 7.99 10.21
C TRP A 64 5.18 7.38 9.02
N ILE A 65 4.69 6.23 8.55
CA ILE A 65 5.15 5.59 7.32
C ILE A 65 4.04 5.74 6.30
N ILE A 66 4.35 6.29 5.13
CA ILE A 66 3.35 6.69 4.13
C ILE A 66 3.74 6.11 2.78
N ASP A 67 2.82 5.36 2.17
CA ASP A 67 2.76 5.07 0.76
C ASP A 67 1.55 5.83 0.19
N PRO A 68 1.79 6.91 -0.59
CA PRO A 68 0.75 7.83 -1.01
C PRO A 68 -0.12 7.30 -2.14
N LEU A 69 0.37 6.31 -2.91
CA LEU A 69 -0.33 5.67 -4.02
C LEU A 69 0.28 4.30 -4.34
N ASP A 70 0.00 3.29 -3.51
CA ASP A 70 0.35 1.91 -3.81
C ASP A 70 -0.40 1.43 -5.07
N GLY A 71 0.36 0.90 -6.02
CA GLY A 71 -0.15 0.49 -7.32
C GLY A 71 -0.06 1.58 -8.38
N THR A 72 0.96 2.44 -8.38
CA THR A 72 1.19 3.48 -9.40
C THR A 72 1.18 2.91 -10.82
N THR A 73 1.71 1.71 -11.03
CA THR A 73 1.63 1.01 -12.32
C THR A 73 0.17 0.78 -12.73
N ASN A 74 -0.68 0.33 -11.83
CA ASN A 74 -2.11 0.16 -12.11
C ASN A 74 -2.74 1.51 -12.45
N PHE A 75 -2.43 2.53 -11.66
CA PHE A 75 -2.97 3.88 -11.85
C PHE A 75 -2.66 4.42 -13.26
N VAL A 76 -1.39 4.39 -13.69
CA VAL A 76 -1.00 4.93 -15.02
C VAL A 76 -1.58 4.14 -16.19
N HIS A 77 -1.97 2.88 -15.97
CA HIS A 77 -2.63 2.05 -16.97
C HIS A 77 -4.17 2.05 -16.87
N GLY A 78 -4.74 2.90 -16.03
CA GLY A 78 -6.19 3.02 -15.87
C GLY A 78 -6.84 1.82 -15.18
N ILE A 79 -6.06 1.02 -14.43
CA ILE A 79 -6.58 -0.09 -13.64
C ILE A 79 -7.00 0.45 -12.27
N PRO A 80 -8.30 0.46 -11.92
CA PRO A 80 -8.80 1.07 -10.69
C PRO A 80 -8.55 0.18 -9.45
N TYR A 81 -7.31 -0.23 -9.26
CA TYR A 81 -6.87 -1.09 -8.15
C TYR A 81 -5.59 -0.52 -7.55
N VAL A 82 -5.78 0.42 -6.65
CA VAL A 82 -4.73 1.18 -5.97
C VAL A 82 -5.12 1.45 -4.54
N SER A 83 -4.15 1.72 -3.67
CA SER A 83 -4.43 2.10 -2.30
C SER A 83 -3.56 3.26 -1.81
N VAL A 84 -3.98 3.87 -0.69
CA VAL A 84 -3.16 4.77 0.12
C VAL A 84 -2.92 4.07 1.45
N SER A 85 -1.66 3.91 1.83
CA SER A 85 -1.29 3.21 3.06
C SER A 85 -0.56 4.13 4.02
N ILE A 86 -1.03 4.19 5.26
CA ILE A 86 -0.44 5.03 6.31
C ILE A 86 -0.31 4.18 7.58
N ALA A 87 0.88 4.15 8.17
CA ALA A 87 1.14 3.51 9.45
C ALA A 87 1.71 4.49 10.46
N CYS A 88 1.41 4.30 11.73
CA CYS A 88 1.95 5.09 12.83
C CYS A 88 2.71 4.19 13.80
N ILE A 89 3.99 4.48 13.97
CA ILE A 89 4.89 3.83 14.92
C ILE A 89 5.08 4.77 16.10
N ILE A 90 4.90 4.25 17.32
CA ILE A 90 5.13 4.98 18.56
C ILE A 90 6.15 4.19 19.40
N LYS A 91 7.28 4.82 19.73
CA LYS A 91 8.37 4.18 20.50
C LYS A 91 8.80 2.84 19.88
N GLY A 92 8.97 2.83 18.56
CA GLY A 92 9.40 1.65 17.80
C GLY A 92 8.34 0.53 17.66
N LYS A 93 7.08 0.77 18.05
CA LYS A 93 5.99 -0.21 17.92
C LYS A 93 4.93 0.31 16.97
N LEU A 94 4.50 -0.54 16.04
CA LEU A 94 3.36 -0.24 15.17
C LEU A 94 2.08 -0.17 16.03
N GLU A 95 1.48 1.00 16.11
CA GLU A 95 0.29 1.25 16.95
C GLU A 95 -0.98 1.43 16.12
N HIS A 96 -0.90 2.12 14.99
CA HIS A 96 -2.05 2.39 14.13
C HIS A 96 -1.71 2.18 12.67
N ALA A 97 -2.70 1.80 11.89
CA ALA A 97 -2.61 1.73 10.44
C ALA A 97 -3.95 2.04 9.78
N VAL A 98 -3.89 2.63 8.60
CA VAL A 98 -5.03 2.80 7.71
C VAL A 98 -4.60 2.49 6.28
N VAL A 99 -5.44 1.75 5.56
CA VAL A 99 -5.33 1.53 4.12
C VAL A 99 -6.66 1.92 3.50
N VAL A 100 -6.63 2.82 2.52
CA VAL A 100 -7.83 3.28 1.81
C VAL A 100 -7.72 2.87 0.35
N GLU A 101 -8.75 2.21 -0.16
CA GLU A 101 -8.92 1.94 -1.58
C GLU A 101 -9.88 3.01 -2.15
N PRO A 102 -9.35 3.97 -2.95
CA PRO A 102 -10.12 5.17 -3.31
C PRO A 102 -11.31 4.90 -4.25
N PHE A 103 -11.23 3.86 -5.09
CA PHE A 103 -12.27 3.59 -6.09
C PHE A 103 -13.46 2.82 -5.50
N SER A 104 -13.21 1.87 -4.60
CA SER A 104 -14.27 1.14 -3.88
C SER A 104 -14.78 1.91 -2.67
N HIS A 105 -14.04 2.94 -2.21
CA HIS A 105 -14.25 3.63 -0.94
C HIS A 105 -14.11 2.72 0.29
N ASP A 106 -13.33 1.66 0.16
CA ASP A 106 -13.04 0.78 1.29
C ASP A 106 -11.93 1.36 2.16
N GLU A 107 -12.20 1.43 3.47
CA GLU A 107 -11.27 1.90 4.49
C GLU A 107 -10.98 0.76 5.47
N PHE A 108 -9.74 0.30 5.47
CA PHE A 108 -9.22 -0.65 6.46
C PHE A 108 -8.48 0.13 7.54
N THR A 109 -8.89 -0.05 8.80
CA THR A 109 -8.22 0.57 9.94
C THR A 109 -7.82 -0.47 10.97
N ALA A 110 -6.69 -0.27 11.62
CA ALA A 110 -6.24 -1.10 12.71
C ALA A 110 -5.59 -0.26 13.81
N SER A 111 -5.78 -0.69 15.06
CA SER A 111 -5.06 -0.16 16.21
C SER A 111 -4.65 -1.32 17.11
N ARG A 112 -3.45 -1.24 17.67
CA ARG A 112 -2.91 -2.28 18.56
C ARG A 112 -3.89 -2.57 19.68
N GLY A 113 -4.19 -3.86 19.89
CA GLY A 113 -5.14 -4.32 20.89
C GLY A 113 -6.63 -4.18 20.53
N SER A 114 -6.98 -3.39 19.48
CA SER A 114 -8.38 -3.17 19.08
C SER A 114 -8.80 -4.01 17.87
N GLY A 115 -7.82 -4.61 17.16
CA GLY A 115 -8.03 -5.40 15.95
C GLY A 115 -8.30 -4.53 14.72
N THR A 116 -8.76 -5.16 13.64
CA THR A 116 -8.93 -4.53 12.32
C THR A 116 -10.41 -4.30 12.02
N ARG A 117 -10.69 -3.23 11.28
CA ARG A 117 -12.01 -2.86 10.81
C ARG A 117 -11.98 -2.57 9.30
N LEU A 118 -13.05 -2.89 8.62
CA LEU A 118 -13.36 -2.47 7.25
C LEU A 118 -14.63 -1.61 7.31
N ASN A 119 -14.53 -0.37 6.88
CA ASN A 119 -15.65 0.61 6.91
C ASN A 119 -16.31 0.67 8.30
N GLY A 120 -15.49 0.73 9.35
CA GLY A 120 -15.92 0.76 10.74
C GLY A 120 -16.39 -0.59 11.33
N ARG A 121 -16.60 -1.63 10.51
CA ARG A 121 -17.02 -2.95 10.97
C ARG A 121 -15.82 -3.83 11.28
N ARG A 122 -15.83 -4.49 12.42
CA ARG A 122 -14.75 -5.40 12.81
C ARG A 122 -14.63 -6.58 11.84
N ILE A 123 -13.43 -6.82 11.34
CA ILE A 123 -13.10 -7.97 10.50
C ILE A 123 -12.05 -8.86 11.19
N ARG A 124 -11.92 -10.07 10.68
CA ARG A 124 -10.93 -11.05 11.14
C ARG A 124 -10.41 -11.82 9.94
N VAL A 125 -9.22 -12.40 10.07
CA VAL A 125 -8.71 -13.38 9.11
C VAL A 125 -9.66 -14.56 8.99
N SER A 126 -9.66 -15.22 7.84
CA SER A 126 -10.46 -16.43 7.63
C SER A 126 -9.98 -17.54 8.59
N GLY A 127 -10.90 -18.43 8.98
CA GLY A 127 -10.56 -19.62 9.78
C GLY A 127 -9.96 -20.75 8.96
N LYS A 128 -9.56 -20.50 7.71
CA LYS A 128 -8.96 -21.52 6.83
C LYS A 128 -7.52 -21.81 7.26
N THR A 129 -7.24 -23.09 7.56
CA THR A 129 -5.91 -23.57 7.95
C THR A 129 -5.32 -24.51 6.90
N GLU A 130 -6.16 -25.04 6.00
CA GLU A 130 -5.77 -26.01 4.99
C GLU A 130 -5.64 -25.35 3.61
N LYS A 131 -4.73 -25.84 2.77
CA LYS A 131 -4.56 -25.39 1.38
C LYS A 131 -5.79 -25.69 0.54
N GLU A 132 -6.40 -26.85 0.76
CA GLU A 132 -7.60 -27.26 0.05
C GLU A 132 -8.74 -26.27 0.24
N GLY A 133 -9.29 -25.81 -0.88
CA GLY A 133 -10.36 -24.84 -0.89
C GLY A 133 -9.96 -23.43 -0.47
N ALA A 134 -8.67 -23.12 -0.31
CA ALA A 134 -8.17 -21.75 -0.16
C ALA A 134 -8.14 -21.03 -1.51
N LEU A 135 -8.32 -19.73 -1.49
CA LEU A 135 -8.05 -18.83 -2.62
C LEU A 135 -6.82 -18.01 -2.28
N TYR A 136 -5.82 -18.05 -3.12
CA TYR A 136 -4.59 -17.28 -2.97
C TYR A 136 -4.61 -16.05 -3.87
N ALA A 137 -3.90 -15.01 -3.45
CA ALA A 137 -3.59 -13.85 -4.28
C ALA A 137 -2.07 -13.70 -4.35
N THR A 138 -1.54 -13.32 -5.53
CA THR A 138 -0.11 -13.11 -5.74
C THR A 138 0.14 -12.07 -6.82
N GLY A 139 1.34 -11.47 -6.80
CA GLY A 139 1.90 -10.68 -7.88
C GLY A 139 3.24 -11.26 -8.32
N ILE A 140 3.61 -11.08 -9.57
CA ILE A 140 4.93 -11.49 -10.08
C ILE A 140 5.96 -10.43 -9.66
N PRO A 141 7.00 -10.77 -8.88
CA PRO A 141 7.96 -9.81 -8.35
C PRO A 141 9.05 -9.44 -9.38
N PHE A 142 8.66 -9.00 -10.58
CA PHE A 142 9.61 -8.71 -11.66
C PHE A 142 10.41 -7.41 -11.46
N ASN A 143 10.00 -6.56 -10.51
CA ASN A 143 10.73 -5.32 -10.17
C ASN A 143 11.68 -5.48 -8.97
N ASP A 144 11.68 -6.64 -8.30
CA ASP A 144 12.56 -6.89 -7.16
C ASP A 144 13.95 -7.35 -7.64
N PRO A 145 15.02 -6.56 -7.45
CA PRO A 145 16.37 -6.93 -7.85
C PRO A 145 16.90 -8.18 -7.13
N SER A 146 16.33 -8.51 -5.97
CA SER A 146 16.67 -9.73 -5.21
C SER A 146 16.02 -10.98 -5.78
N PHE A 147 14.97 -10.81 -6.58
CA PHE A 147 14.25 -11.91 -7.22
C PHE A 147 15.05 -12.50 -8.39
N LYS A 148 15.73 -13.59 -8.14
CA LYS A 148 16.67 -14.20 -9.10
C LYS A 148 16.16 -15.47 -9.76
N ASN A 149 15.05 -16.04 -9.27
CA ASN A 149 14.64 -17.38 -9.68
C ASN A 149 13.15 -17.46 -10.05
N MET A 150 12.85 -17.03 -11.27
CA MET A 150 11.50 -17.16 -11.83
C MET A 150 11.01 -18.60 -11.82
N SER A 151 11.88 -19.59 -12.02
CA SER A 151 11.50 -21.00 -12.03
C SER A 151 11.00 -21.47 -10.67
N GLU A 152 11.63 -21.04 -9.58
CA GLU A 152 11.15 -21.35 -8.22
C GLU A 152 9.79 -20.70 -7.93
N TYR A 153 9.61 -19.47 -8.34
CA TYR A 153 8.33 -18.78 -8.22
C TYR A 153 7.22 -19.53 -8.98
N LEU A 154 7.48 -19.91 -10.24
CA LEU A 154 6.51 -20.63 -11.06
C LEU A 154 6.19 -22.02 -10.49
N ASN A 155 7.18 -22.74 -9.93
CA ASN A 155 6.95 -24.01 -9.25
C ASN A 155 6.08 -23.80 -8.00
N CYS A 156 6.35 -22.78 -7.20
CA CYS A 156 5.54 -22.44 -6.03
C CYS A 156 4.09 -22.09 -6.45
N LEU A 157 3.94 -21.27 -7.49
CA LEU A 157 2.64 -20.91 -8.06
C LEU A 157 1.85 -22.13 -8.53
N TYR A 158 2.52 -23.08 -9.21
CA TYR A 158 1.93 -24.34 -9.66
C TYR A 158 1.41 -25.17 -8.48
N GLU A 159 2.23 -25.37 -7.44
CA GLU A 159 1.85 -26.10 -6.23
C GLU A 159 0.63 -25.49 -5.52
N PHE A 160 0.57 -24.17 -5.45
CA PHE A 160 -0.61 -23.51 -4.89
C PHE A 160 -1.83 -23.60 -5.78
N ALA A 161 -1.67 -23.49 -7.11
CA ALA A 161 -2.78 -23.59 -8.04
C ALA A 161 -3.41 -25.00 -8.05
N GLU A 162 -2.57 -26.05 -8.00
CA GLU A 162 -3.04 -27.44 -8.04
C GLU A 162 -3.82 -27.84 -6.78
N ASN A 163 -3.42 -27.31 -5.61
CA ASN A 163 -3.95 -27.72 -4.31
C ASN A 163 -4.92 -26.71 -3.68
N SER A 164 -5.47 -25.78 -4.46
CA SER A 164 -6.36 -24.71 -3.96
C SER A 164 -7.60 -24.54 -4.84
N ARG A 165 -8.44 -23.54 -4.50
CA ARG A 165 -9.54 -23.09 -5.38
C ARG A 165 -9.09 -22.17 -6.50
N GLY A 166 -7.83 -21.78 -6.49
CA GLY A 166 -7.21 -20.98 -7.52
C GLY A 166 -6.32 -19.87 -6.95
N VAL A 167 -5.63 -19.20 -7.87
CA VAL A 167 -4.75 -18.05 -7.61
C VAL A 167 -5.26 -16.85 -8.39
N ARG A 168 -5.17 -15.64 -7.82
CA ARG A 168 -5.59 -14.37 -8.41
C ARG A 168 -4.42 -13.38 -8.37
#